data_fa930a9e4cbd6dfe321287ce658f1282
#
_entry.id   fa930a9e4cbd6dfe321287ce658f1282
#
_cell.length_a   1.000
_cell.length_b   1.000
_cell.length_c   1.000
_cell.angle_alpha   90.00
_cell.angle_beta   90.00
_cell.angle_gamma   90.00
#
_symmetry.space_group_name_H-M   'P 1'
#
loop_
_entity.id
_entity.type
_entity.pdbx_description
1 polymer ?
#
loop_
_entity_poly.entity_id
_entity_poly.type
_entity_poly.pdbx_seq_one_letter_code
_entity_poly.pdbx_strand_id
1 'polypeptide(L)'
;MSVFSQLNIINVSGLTKRVNTFEGELTILSDINFTVKSGESVAIVGASGSGKSTLLSLLAGLDVATQGEIILDSEPLGEMDEEQRAQLRAEKVGFVFQSFMLVQSLTALENVMLPAELAGDKNAKQQAIDLLEKVGLSHRLEHYPSQLSGGEQQRVAIARAFIGTPKILFADEPSANLDSKNGHMIEKLLFDLNKQNGTTLVLVTHDEQLAHQCDRIIHIEGGKLETIREGEAANVG
;
A
#
# COMPACT_ATOMS: atom_id res chain seq x y z
N MET A 1 3.76 -3.81 -33.94
CA MET A 1 3.52 -3.14 -32.64
C MET A 1 2.89 -4.18 -31.75
N SER A 2 3.64 -4.72 -30.81
CA SER A 2 3.19 -5.76 -29.89
C SER A 2 2.31 -5.08 -28.83
N VAL A 3 1.01 -5.35 -28.85
CA VAL A 3 0.09 -5.02 -27.77
C VAL A 3 0.44 -5.96 -26.62
N PHE A 4 1.35 -5.58 -25.74
CA PHE A 4 1.48 -6.22 -24.44
C PHE A 4 0.17 -5.93 -23.70
N SER A 5 -0.73 -6.91 -23.60
CA SER A 5 -1.83 -6.86 -22.66
C SER A 5 -1.18 -6.75 -21.28
N GLN A 6 -1.28 -5.58 -20.63
CA GLN A 6 -0.82 -5.42 -19.25
C GLN A 6 -1.55 -6.47 -18.42
N LEU A 7 -0.80 -7.38 -17.80
CA LEU A 7 -1.34 -8.43 -16.95
C LEU A 7 -1.94 -7.76 -15.69
N ASN A 8 -3.13 -8.19 -15.32
CA ASN A 8 -3.72 -7.77 -14.05
C ASN A 8 -2.90 -8.38 -12.92
N ILE A 9 -2.41 -7.53 -12.02
CA ILE A 9 -1.68 -7.95 -10.83
C ILE A 9 -2.62 -8.20 -9.65
N ILE A 10 -3.79 -7.54 -9.63
CA ILE A 10 -4.86 -7.80 -8.68
C ILE A 10 -6.15 -8.07 -9.45
N ASN A 11 -6.84 -9.16 -9.11
CA ASN A 11 -8.20 -9.45 -9.57
C ASN A 11 -9.09 -9.66 -8.34
N VAL A 12 -10.22 -8.97 -8.31
CA VAL A 12 -11.23 -9.07 -7.24
C VAL A 12 -12.55 -9.45 -7.86
N SER A 13 -13.15 -10.54 -7.38
CA SER A 13 -14.40 -11.08 -7.91
C SER A 13 -15.38 -11.41 -6.79
N GLY A 14 -16.55 -10.76 -6.76
CA GLY A 14 -17.64 -11.02 -5.80
C GLY A 14 -17.24 -10.85 -4.35
N LEU A 15 -16.25 -10.01 -4.05
CA LEU A 15 -15.65 -9.89 -2.73
C LEU A 15 -16.66 -9.35 -1.72
N THR A 16 -16.89 -10.13 -0.65
CA THR A 16 -17.78 -9.77 0.45
C THR A 16 -17.07 -10.00 1.79
N LYS A 17 -17.17 -9.02 2.69
CA LYS A 17 -16.68 -9.15 4.06
C LYS A 17 -17.80 -8.90 5.05
N ARG A 18 -18.01 -9.87 5.93
CA ARG A 18 -18.93 -9.79 7.05
C ARG A 18 -18.21 -10.06 8.36
N VAL A 19 -18.64 -9.43 9.41
CA VAL A 19 -18.13 -9.62 10.77
C VAL A 19 -19.30 -9.84 11.74
N ASN A 20 -19.10 -10.68 12.72
CA ASN A 20 -20.08 -10.87 13.80
C ASN A 20 -19.88 -9.78 14.85
N THR A 21 -20.94 -9.06 15.17
CA THR A 21 -20.99 -8.07 16.26
C THR A 21 -21.96 -8.55 17.34
N PHE A 22 -21.99 -7.86 18.47
CA PHE A 22 -22.97 -8.14 19.54
C PHE A 22 -24.42 -7.92 19.08
N GLU A 23 -24.65 -7.10 18.06
CA GLU A 23 -25.97 -6.75 17.51
C GLU A 23 -26.35 -7.64 16.32
N GLY A 24 -25.48 -8.55 15.89
CA GLY A 24 -25.68 -9.43 14.74
C GLY A 24 -24.58 -9.35 13.69
N GLU A 25 -24.83 -9.92 12.52
CA GLU A 25 -23.92 -9.90 11.40
C GLU A 25 -23.91 -8.52 10.72
N LEU A 26 -22.71 -7.89 10.61
CA LEU A 26 -22.50 -6.64 9.90
C LEU A 26 -21.75 -6.92 8.58
N THR A 27 -22.32 -6.51 7.46
CA THR A 27 -21.64 -6.53 6.16
C THR A 27 -20.85 -5.24 5.98
N ILE A 28 -19.52 -5.37 5.90
CA ILE A 28 -18.59 -4.24 5.68
C ILE A 28 -18.39 -3.98 4.19
N LEU A 29 -18.23 -5.04 3.39
CA LEU A 29 -18.09 -4.98 1.93
C LEU A 29 -19.04 -5.99 1.29
N SER A 30 -19.64 -5.63 0.17
CA SER A 30 -20.63 -6.44 -0.53
C SER A 30 -20.41 -6.41 -2.03
N ASP A 31 -20.11 -7.58 -2.61
CA ASP A 31 -20.00 -7.83 -4.06
C ASP A 31 -19.06 -6.85 -4.79
N ILE A 32 -17.85 -6.67 -4.27
CA ILE A 32 -16.83 -5.80 -4.88
C ILE A 32 -16.17 -6.55 -6.04
N ASN A 33 -16.10 -5.91 -7.21
CA ASN A 33 -15.54 -6.47 -8.43
C ASN A 33 -14.67 -5.43 -9.14
N PHE A 34 -13.35 -5.65 -9.28
CA PHE A 34 -12.43 -4.81 -10.06
C PHE A 34 -11.10 -5.51 -10.30
N THR A 35 -10.29 -4.93 -11.17
CA THR A 35 -8.92 -5.40 -11.44
C THR A 35 -7.95 -4.23 -11.33
N VAL A 36 -6.67 -4.52 -11.04
CA VAL A 36 -5.55 -3.56 -11.11
C VAL A 36 -4.48 -4.13 -12.01
N LYS A 37 -3.98 -3.32 -12.95
CA LYS A 37 -2.91 -3.70 -13.87
C LYS A 37 -1.55 -3.56 -13.21
N SER A 38 -0.56 -4.34 -13.67
CA SER A 38 0.82 -4.20 -13.21
C SER A 38 1.37 -2.81 -13.55
N GLY A 39 1.99 -2.16 -12.57
CA GLY A 39 2.56 -0.80 -12.67
C GLY A 39 1.55 0.33 -12.62
N GLU A 40 0.25 0.03 -12.49
CA GLU A 40 -0.82 1.02 -12.37
C GLU A 40 -0.86 1.63 -10.98
N SER A 41 -1.23 2.90 -10.89
CA SER A 41 -1.58 3.56 -9.62
C SER A 41 -3.10 3.70 -9.50
N VAL A 42 -3.67 3.18 -8.40
CA VAL A 42 -5.12 3.18 -8.14
C VAL A 42 -5.40 3.81 -6.79
N ALA A 43 -6.27 4.83 -6.76
CA ALA A 43 -6.81 5.38 -5.52
C ALA A 43 -8.15 4.73 -5.16
N ILE A 44 -8.30 4.33 -3.90
CA ILE A 44 -9.57 3.90 -3.31
C ILE A 44 -10.07 5.04 -2.43
N VAL A 45 -11.18 5.64 -2.80
CA VAL A 45 -11.78 6.79 -2.12
C VAL A 45 -13.18 6.48 -1.59
N GLY A 46 -13.69 7.32 -0.69
CA GLY A 46 -15.03 7.20 -0.12
C GLY A 46 -15.11 7.77 1.29
N ALA A 47 -16.30 7.88 1.83
CA ALA A 47 -16.54 8.41 3.18
C ALA A 47 -15.84 7.60 4.27
N SER A 48 -15.63 8.19 5.45
CA SER A 48 -15.15 7.44 6.62
C SER A 48 -16.13 6.30 6.95
N GLY A 49 -15.60 5.12 7.26
CA GLY A 49 -16.42 3.94 7.53
C GLY A 49 -16.98 3.23 6.29
N SER A 50 -16.66 3.66 5.06
CA SER A 50 -17.17 3.01 3.83
C SER A 50 -16.53 1.65 3.52
N GLY A 51 -15.54 1.18 4.31
CA GLY A 51 -14.88 -0.11 4.14
C GLY A 51 -13.52 -0.07 3.44
N LYS A 52 -12.95 1.11 3.13
CA LYS A 52 -11.67 1.27 2.39
C LYS A 52 -10.49 0.54 3.02
N SER A 53 -10.22 0.77 4.32
CA SER A 53 -9.11 0.11 5.02
C SER A 53 -9.35 -1.40 5.15
N THR A 54 -10.61 -1.83 5.28
CA THR A 54 -10.96 -3.26 5.23
C THR A 54 -10.67 -3.85 3.86
N LEU A 55 -11.05 -3.15 2.78
CA LEU A 55 -10.72 -3.57 1.41
C LEU A 55 -9.20 -3.68 1.23
N LEU A 56 -8.44 -2.65 1.64
CA LEU A 56 -6.98 -2.67 1.57
C LEU A 56 -6.39 -3.88 2.31
N SER A 57 -6.87 -4.16 3.53
CA SER A 57 -6.41 -5.31 4.33
C SER A 57 -6.68 -6.64 3.66
N LEU A 58 -7.83 -6.79 3.00
CA LEU A 58 -8.19 -7.99 2.24
C LEU A 58 -7.32 -8.15 0.99
N LEU A 59 -7.11 -7.07 0.21
CA LEU A 59 -6.26 -7.05 -0.98
C LEU A 59 -4.82 -7.44 -0.65
N ALA A 60 -4.35 -7.02 0.51
CA ALA A 60 -3.01 -7.29 0.99
C ALA A 60 -2.85 -8.65 1.69
N GLY A 61 -3.91 -9.44 1.80
CA GLY A 61 -3.88 -10.73 2.49
C GLY A 61 -3.65 -10.62 4.00
N LEU A 62 -3.93 -9.46 4.61
CA LEU A 62 -3.89 -9.26 6.07
C LEU A 62 -5.16 -9.76 6.76
N ASP A 63 -6.24 -9.89 6.00
CA ASP A 63 -7.53 -10.44 6.45
C ASP A 63 -8.10 -11.36 5.36
N VAL A 64 -9.12 -12.13 5.68
CA VAL A 64 -9.73 -13.12 4.80
C VAL A 64 -11.14 -12.69 4.42
N ALA A 65 -11.48 -12.82 3.14
CA ALA A 65 -12.82 -12.57 2.64
C ALA A 65 -13.83 -13.59 3.22
N THR A 66 -15.06 -13.14 3.43
CA THR A 66 -16.17 -14.05 3.79
C THR A 66 -16.68 -14.79 2.54
N GLN A 67 -16.70 -14.11 1.39
CA GLN A 67 -17.08 -14.66 0.08
C GLN A 67 -16.30 -13.95 -1.03
N GLY A 68 -16.27 -14.58 -2.21
CA GLY A 68 -15.56 -14.05 -3.35
C GLY A 68 -14.08 -14.42 -3.36
N GLU A 69 -13.35 -13.90 -4.31
CA GLU A 69 -11.96 -14.25 -4.57
C GLU A 69 -11.09 -13.01 -4.76
N ILE A 70 -9.87 -13.07 -4.27
CA ILE A 70 -8.79 -12.13 -4.54
C ILE A 70 -7.60 -12.92 -5.08
N ILE A 71 -7.15 -12.57 -6.28
CA ILE A 71 -5.91 -13.07 -6.88
C ILE A 71 -4.89 -11.92 -6.83
N LEU A 72 -3.76 -12.13 -6.18
CA LEU A 72 -2.66 -11.20 -6.06
C LEU A 72 -1.41 -11.78 -6.75
N ASP A 73 -0.92 -11.13 -7.81
CA ASP A 73 0.21 -11.61 -8.62
C ASP A 73 0.09 -13.11 -9.00
N SER A 74 -1.08 -13.49 -9.50
CA SER A 74 -1.48 -14.86 -9.90
C SER A 74 -1.70 -15.85 -8.76
N GLU A 75 -1.65 -15.43 -7.51
CA GLU A 75 -1.82 -16.25 -6.32
C GLU A 75 -3.20 -16.03 -5.69
N PRO A 76 -4.04 -17.06 -5.53
CA PRO A 76 -5.38 -16.95 -4.94
C PRO A 76 -5.28 -16.88 -3.41
N LEU A 77 -5.48 -15.69 -2.83
CA LEU A 77 -5.32 -15.44 -1.38
C LEU A 77 -6.27 -16.28 -0.50
N GLY A 78 -7.45 -16.62 -1.02
CA GLY A 78 -8.46 -17.40 -0.30
C GLY A 78 -8.08 -18.86 -0.06
N GLU A 79 -7.16 -19.41 -0.87
CA GLU A 79 -6.68 -20.79 -0.76
C GLU A 79 -5.44 -20.93 0.15
N MET A 80 -4.84 -19.80 0.55
CA MET A 80 -3.61 -19.75 1.35
C MET A 80 -3.92 -19.81 2.85
N ASP A 81 -3.07 -20.49 3.60
CA ASP A 81 -2.99 -20.35 5.05
C ASP A 81 -2.26 -19.04 5.43
N GLU A 82 -2.19 -18.73 6.74
CA GLU A 82 -1.59 -17.47 7.19
C GLU A 82 -0.08 -17.42 6.92
N GLU A 83 0.62 -18.53 7.00
CA GLU A 83 2.06 -18.59 6.75
C GLU A 83 2.36 -18.32 5.28
N GLN A 84 1.60 -18.89 4.37
CA GLN A 84 1.69 -18.66 2.93
C GLN A 84 1.38 -17.19 2.56
N ARG A 85 0.32 -16.60 3.15
CA ARG A 85 0.02 -15.18 2.98
C ARG A 85 1.12 -14.27 3.53
N ALA A 86 1.70 -14.61 4.70
CA ALA A 86 2.81 -13.87 5.28
C ALA A 86 4.05 -13.90 4.38
N GLN A 87 4.36 -15.07 3.81
CA GLN A 87 5.46 -15.20 2.87
C GLN A 87 5.22 -14.38 1.59
N LEU A 88 4.03 -14.46 1.00
CA LEU A 88 3.66 -13.66 -0.17
C LEU A 88 3.79 -12.16 0.10
N ARG A 89 3.31 -11.70 1.27
CA ARG A 89 3.48 -10.30 1.69
C ARG A 89 4.95 -9.91 1.78
N ALA A 90 5.77 -10.73 2.42
CA ALA A 90 7.20 -10.47 2.59
C ALA A 90 7.94 -10.36 1.24
N GLU A 91 7.54 -11.14 0.24
CA GLU A 91 8.20 -11.20 -1.07
C GLU A 91 7.68 -10.15 -2.06
N LYS A 92 6.39 -9.81 -2.03
CA LYS A 92 5.72 -9.08 -3.12
C LYS A 92 5.09 -7.75 -2.71
N VAL A 93 4.91 -7.51 -1.41
CA VAL A 93 4.07 -6.42 -0.92
C VAL A 93 4.84 -5.46 -0.02
N GLY A 94 4.73 -4.18 -0.28
CA GLY A 94 5.15 -3.12 0.62
C GLY A 94 3.94 -2.43 1.28
N PHE A 95 4.13 -1.89 2.49
CA PHE A 95 3.08 -1.17 3.21
C PHE A 95 3.56 0.18 3.71
N VAL A 96 2.72 1.20 3.51
CA VAL A 96 2.84 2.52 4.12
C VAL A 96 1.55 2.84 4.85
N PHE A 97 1.62 3.01 6.17
CA PHE A 97 0.46 3.27 7.03
C PHE A 97 0.44 4.72 7.51
N GLN A 98 -0.74 5.22 7.82
CA GLN A 98 -0.97 6.53 8.42
C GLN A 98 -0.19 6.73 9.74
N SER A 99 -0.05 5.69 10.57
CA SER A 99 0.63 5.73 11.87
C SER A 99 2.10 5.30 11.82
N PHE A 100 2.72 5.31 10.63
CA PHE A 100 4.13 4.98 10.34
C PHE A 100 4.52 3.53 10.69
N MET A 101 4.00 2.96 11.76
CA MET A 101 4.27 1.59 12.25
C MET A 101 5.76 1.27 12.39
N LEU A 102 6.57 2.24 12.85
CA LEU A 102 7.98 2.02 13.12
C LEU A 102 8.18 1.29 14.45
N VAL A 103 9.16 0.39 14.49
CA VAL A 103 9.59 -0.28 15.72
C VAL A 103 10.38 0.73 16.56
N GLN A 104 9.84 1.11 17.71
CA GLN A 104 10.35 2.22 18.53
C GLN A 104 11.74 1.97 19.12
N SER A 105 12.14 0.71 19.30
CA SER A 105 13.45 0.30 19.82
C SER A 105 14.54 0.15 18.75
N LEU A 106 14.19 0.38 17.48
CA LEU A 106 15.10 0.32 16.35
C LEU A 106 15.36 1.72 15.80
N THR A 107 16.59 1.96 15.34
CA THR A 107 16.96 3.20 14.62
C THR A 107 16.26 3.29 13.25
N ALA A 108 16.38 4.42 12.56
CA ALA A 108 15.86 4.58 11.20
C ALA A 108 16.48 3.54 10.25
N LEU A 109 17.79 3.33 10.34
CA LEU A 109 18.49 2.33 9.53
C LEU A 109 17.96 0.93 9.80
N GLU A 110 17.88 0.52 11.06
CA GLU A 110 17.41 -0.81 11.46
C GLU A 110 15.94 -1.04 11.09
N ASN A 111 15.08 -0.03 11.22
CA ASN A 111 13.69 -0.11 10.75
C ASN A 111 13.59 -0.41 9.26
N VAL A 112 14.43 0.24 8.44
CA VAL A 112 14.44 0.00 6.99
C VAL A 112 15.05 -1.35 6.65
N MET A 113 16.14 -1.76 7.32
CA MET A 113 16.81 -3.05 7.10
C MET A 113 15.93 -4.26 7.43
N LEU A 114 15.09 -4.14 8.46
CA LEU A 114 14.41 -5.26 9.10
C LEU A 114 13.72 -6.23 8.11
N PRO A 115 12.92 -5.81 7.13
CA PRO A 115 12.30 -6.76 6.20
C PRO A 115 13.32 -7.55 5.37
N ALA A 116 14.39 -6.90 4.89
CA ALA A 116 15.43 -7.56 4.09
C ALA A 116 16.29 -8.52 4.94
N GLU A 117 16.58 -8.17 6.20
CA GLU A 117 17.27 -9.06 7.13
C GLU A 117 16.46 -10.33 7.43
N LEU A 118 15.14 -10.17 7.66
CA LEU A 118 14.23 -11.31 7.87
C LEU A 118 14.16 -12.22 6.64
N ALA A 119 14.29 -11.65 5.44
CA ALA A 119 14.39 -12.41 4.18
C ALA A 119 15.79 -13.04 3.96
N GLY A 120 16.76 -12.78 4.85
CA GLY A 120 18.12 -13.31 4.77
C GLY A 120 19.03 -12.58 3.76
N ASP A 121 18.68 -11.36 3.34
CA ASP A 121 19.49 -10.58 2.42
C ASP A 121 20.74 -10.03 3.11
N LYS A 122 21.91 -10.47 2.63
CA LYS A 122 23.22 -10.05 3.16
C LYS A 122 23.57 -8.60 2.85
N ASN A 123 22.86 -7.98 1.89
CA ASN A 123 23.06 -6.60 1.48
C ASN A 123 22.06 -5.62 2.13
N ALA A 124 21.22 -6.09 3.06
CA ALA A 124 20.15 -5.31 3.69
C ALA A 124 20.63 -3.94 4.19
N LYS A 125 21.80 -3.89 4.84
CA LYS A 125 22.35 -2.64 5.38
C LYS A 125 22.67 -1.62 4.29
N GLN A 126 23.33 -2.02 3.21
CA GLN A 126 23.67 -1.09 2.13
C GLN A 126 22.41 -0.61 1.40
N GLN A 127 21.48 -1.50 1.10
CA GLN A 127 20.21 -1.14 0.48
C GLN A 127 19.40 -0.14 1.34
N ALA A 128 19.40 -0.35 2.67
CA ALA A 128 18.72 0.56 3.59
C ALA A 128 19.37 1.95 3.61
N ILE A 129 20.71 2.03 3.59
CA ILE A 129 21.44 3.31 3.50
C ILE A 129 21.07 4.03 2.20
N ASP A 130 21.11 3.33 1.07
CA ASP A 130 20.79 3.91 -0.26
C ASP A 130 19.34 4.41 -0.32
N LEU A 131 18.40 3.69 0.29
CA LEU A 131 17.00 4.10 0.38
C LEU A 131 16.81 5.31 1.29
N LEU A 132 17.46 5.32 2.45
CA LEU A 132 17.41 6.47 3.37
C LEU A 132 18.05 7.72 2.75
N GLU A 133 19.07 7.57 1.92
CA GLU A 133 19.61 8.67 1.12
C GLU A 133 18.60 9.18 0.09
N LYS A 134 17.94 8.27 -0.66
CA LYS A 134 16.90 8.62 -1.65
C LYS A 134 15.73 9.40 -1.02
N VAL A 135 15.37 9.07 0.22
CA VAL A 135 14.31 9.80 0.95
C VAL A 135 14.84 11.01 1.75
N GLY A 136 16.12 11.39 1.58
CA GLY A 136 16.74 12.57 2.19
C GLY A 136 17.04 12.46 3.67
N LEU A 137 17.30 11.22 4.16
CA LEU A 137 17.53 10.92 5.59
C LEU A 137 18.94 10.36 5.87
N SER A 138 19.92 10.57 5.01
CA SER A 138 21.31 10.12 5.20
C SER A 138 21.94 10.61 6.53
N HIS A 139 21.45 11.74 7.06
CA HIS A 139 21.92 12.33 8.31
C HIS A 139 21.12 11.82 9.56
N ARG A 140 20.18 10.88 9.38
CA ARG A 140 19.27 10.36 10.42
C ARG A 140 19.39 8.85 10.67
N LEU A 141 20.37 8.17 10.09
CA LEU A 141 20.49 6.71 10.13
C LEU A 141 20.38 6.12 11.53
N GLU A 142 21.07 6.71 12.50
CA GLU A 142 21.16 6.24 13.88
C GLU A 142 20.09 6.85 14.82
N HIS A 143 19.12 7.61 14.28
CA HIS A 143 18.07 8.20 15.10
C HIS A 143 16.93 7.20 15.33
N TYR A 144 16.42 7.18 16.55
CA TYR A 144 15.21 6.43 16.91
C TYR A 144 13.96 7.17 16.49
N PRO A 145 12.82 6.51 16.28
CA PRO A 145 11.56 7.14 15.88
C PRO A 145 11.15 8.32 16.76
N SER A 146 11.38 8.25 18.08
CA SER A 146 11.11 9.32 19.02
C SER A 146 11.94 10.61 18.81
N GLN A 147 13.01 10.53 18.04
CA GLN A 147 13.90 11.65 17.70
C GLN A 147 13.63 12.23 16.32
N LEU A 148 12.66 11.66 15.59
CA LEU A 148 12.28 12.02 14.23
C LEU A 148 10.94 12.78 14.22
N SER A 149 10.84 13.81 13.39
CA SER A 149 9.55 14.44 13.09
C SER A 149 8.60 13.47 12.38
N GLY A 150 7.28 13.73 12.38
CA GLY A 150 6.31 12.89 11.69
C GLY A 150 6.63 12.68 10.21
N GLY A 151 7.04 13.74 9.49
CA GLY A 151 7.46 13.62 8.10
C GLY A 151 8.75 12.80 7.90
N GLU A 152 9.71 12.86 8.84
CA GLU A 152 10.89 11.98 8.82
C GLU A 152 10.51 10.52 9.09
N GLN A 153 9.64 10.27 10.07
CA GLN A 153 9.13 8.92 10.36
C GLN A 153 8.40 8.32 9.15
N GLN A 154 7.59 9.11 8.44
CA GLN A 154 6.91 8.63 7.25
C GLN A 154 7.88 8.32 6.12
N ARG A 155 8.94 9.11 5.91
CA ARG A 155 10.00 8.80 4.95
C ARG A 155 10.76 7.51 5.30
N VAL A 156 11.00 7.24 6.58
CA VAL A 156 11.56 5.95 7.04
C VAL A 156 10.59 4.81 6.71
N ALA A 157 9.29 4.97 6.98
CA ALA A 157 8.27 3.96 6.66
C ALA A 157 8.18 3.67 5.15
N ILE A 158 8.28 4.72 4.31
CA ILE A 158 8.34 4.56 2.85
C ILE A 158 9.61 3.81 2.43
N ALA A 159 10.79 4.21 2.91
CA ALA A 159 12.04 3.51 2.62
C ALA A 159 11.96 2.03 3.01
N ARG A 160 11.41 1.72 4.19
CA ARG A 160 11.17 0.34 4.64
C ARG A 160 10.24 -0.44 3.69
N ALA A 161 9.19 0.20 3.19
CA ALA A 161 8.25 -0.44 2.27
C ALA A 161 8.89 -0.81 0.92
N PHE A 162 9.93 -0.09 0.50
CA PHE A 162 10.61 -0.32 -0.79
C PHE A 162 11.86 -1.20 -0.72
N ILE A 163 12.35 -1.58 0.47
CA ILE A 163 13.63 -2.33 0.58
C ILE A 163 13.59 -3.70 -0.11
N GLY A 164 12.43 -4.36 -0.07
CA GLY A 164 12.20 -5.64 -0.76
C GLY A 164 11.90 -5.51 -2.26
N THR A 165 11.98 -4.31 -2.85
CA THR A 165 11.55 -4.05 -4.23
C THR A 165 10.17 -4.64 -4.54
N PRO A 166 9.12 -4.23 -3.80
CA PRO A 166 7.81 -4.86 -3.89
C PRO A 166 7.18 -4.68 -5.26
N LYS A 167 6.41 -5.68 -5.71
CA LYS A 167 5.58 -5.58 -6.93
C LYS A 167 4.38 -4.69 -6.71
N ILE A 168 3.87 -4.65 -5.47
CA ILE A 168 2.68 -3.89 -5.08
C ILE A 168 2.97 -3.14 -3.80
N LEU A 169 2.62 -1.87 -3.77
CA LEU A 169 2.65 -1.02 -2.59
C LEU A 169 1.23 -0.65 -2.19
N PHE A 170 0.86 -0.99 -0.98
CA PHE A 170 -0.37 -0.53 -0.35
C PHE A 170 -0.08 0.67 0.56
N ALA A 171 -0.82 1.76 0.39
CA ALA A 171 -0.68 2.96 1.19
C ALA A 171 -2.05 3.37 1.77
N ASP A 172 -2.15 3.41 3.10
CA ASP A 172 -3.36 3.82 3.81
C ASP A 172 -3.14 5.21 4.41
N GLU A 173 -3.78 6.23 3.83
CA GLU A 173 -3.73 7.64 4.25
C GLU A 173 -2.28 8.14 4.53
N PRO A 174 -1.34 8.02 3.57
CA PRO A 174 0.09 8.17 3.83
C PRO A 174 0.52 9.57 4.24
N SER A 175 -0.29 10.61 4.00
CA SER A 175 -0.01 12.03 4.32
C SER A 175 -0.92 12.61 5.41
N ALA A 176 -1.95 11.87 5.87
CA ALA A 176 -3.02 12.41 6.72
C ALA A 176 -2.56 12.98 8.09
N ASN A 177 -1.47 12.47 8.66
CA ASN A 177 -0.94 12.94 9.95
C ASN A 177 0.15 14.00 9.82
N LEU A 178 0.30 14.62 8.64
CA LEU A 178 1.35 15.58 8.34
C LEU A 178 0.77 16.96 8.04
N ASP A 179 1.57 17.99 8.26
CA ASP A 179 1.23 19.32 7.74
C ASP A 179 1.30 19.32 6.20
N SER A 180 0.63 20.28 5.57
CA SER A 180 0.46 20.32 4.11
C SER A 180 1.78 20.26 3.34
N LYS A 181 2.86 20.91 3.83
CA LYS A 181 4.15 20.91 3.16
C LYS A 181 4.81 19.54 3.19
N ASN A 182 4.81 18.89 4.36
CA ASN A 182 5.34 17.54 4.52
C ASN A 182 4.45 16.51 3.79
N GLY A 183 3.13 16.69 3.82
CA GLY A 183 2.18 15.85 3.08
C GLY A 183 2.51 15.79 1.60
N HIS A 184 2.57 16.93 0.91
CA HIS A 184 2.91 16.98 -0.51
C HIS A 184 4.31 16.41 -0.83
N MET A 185 5.28 16.58 0.07
CA MET A 185 6.60 15.98 -0.11
C MET A 185 6.53 14.44 -0.08
N ILE A 186 5.76 13.89 0.86
CA ILE A 186 5.54 12.45 0.98
C ILE A 186 4.80 11.87 -0.24
N GLU A 187 3.76 12.54 -0.69
CA GLU A 187 2.98 12.16 -1.87
C GLU A 187 3.88 12.08 -3.10
N LYS A 188 4.61 13.17 -3.37
CA LYS A 188 5.57 13.21 -4.48
C LYS A 188 6.60 12.08 -4.39
N LEU A 189 7.21 11.88 -3.22
CA LEU A 189 8.19 10.82 -3.00
C LEU A 189 7.61 9.44 -3.30
N LEU A 190 6.37 9.19 -2.87
CA LEU A 190 5.68 7.93 -3.08
C LEU A 190 5.49 7.65 -4.58
N PHE A 191 4.99 8.63 -5.35
CA PHE A 191 4.81 8.50 -6.79
C PHE A 191 6.14 8.40 -7.55
N ASP A 192 7.16 9.16 -7.15
CA ASP A 192 8.49 9.11 -7.78
C ASP A 192 9.11 7.71 -7.61
N LEU A 193 9.06 7.13 -6.40
CA LEU A 193 9.57 5.78 -6.13
C LEU A 193 8.73 4.71 -6.84
N ASN A 194 7.41 4.86 -6.90
CA ASN A 194 6.52 3.97 -7.62
C ASN A 194 6.90 3.90 -9.10
N LYS A 195 7.04 5.05 -9.78
CA LYS A 195 7.43 5.13 -11.19
C LYS A 195 8.83 4.57 -11.45
N GLN A 196 9.81 4.91 -10.58
CA GLN A 196 11.19 4.46 -10.74
C GLN A 196 11.35 2.94 -10.65
N ASN A 197 10.57 2.30 -9.78
CA ASN A 197 10.65 0.87 -9.54
C ASN A 197 9.63 0.05 -10.36
N GLY A 198 8.69 0.69 -11.08
CA GLY A 198 7.61 0.02 -11.78
C GLY A 198 6.63 -0.72 -10.84
N THR A 199 6.56 -0.30 -9.57
CA THR A 199 5.70 -0.90 -8.54
C THR A 199 4.25 -0.51 -8.82
N THR A 200 3.30 -1.42 -8.59
CA THR A 200 1.87 -1.10 -8.60
C THR A 200 1.49 -0.39 -7.31
N LEU A 201 0.77 0.73 -7.37
CA LEU A 201 0.35 1.48 -6.19
C LEU A 201 -1.15 1.34 -5.96
N VAL A 202 -1.54 0.90 -4.76
CA VAL A 202 -2.93 0.95 -4.29
C VAL A 202 -2.99 1.89 -3.08
N LEU A 203 -3.61 3.04 -3.27
CA LEU A 203 -3.67 4.13 -2.31
C LEU A 203 -5.08 4.29 -1.75
N VAL A 204 -5.24 4.23 -0.43
CA VAL A 204 -6.48 4.65 0.24
C VAL A 204 -6.31 6.09 0.69
N THR A 205 -7.23 6.96 0.32
CA THR A 205 -7.22 8.35 0.75
C THR A 205 -8.64 8.97 0.74
N HIS A 206 -8.82 10.02 1.52
CA HIS A 206 -9.97 10.91 1.44
C HIS A 206 -9.61 12.24 0.74
N ASP A 207 -8.35 12.44 0.36
CA ASP A 207 -7.88 13.61 -0.38
C ASP A 207 -8.12 13.39 -1.89
N GLU A 208 -9.04 14.17 -2.46
CA GLU A 208 -9.37 14.10 -3.88
C GLU A 208 -8.19 14.55 -4.77
N GLN A 209 -7.37 15.51 -4.33
CA GLN A 209 -6.22 15.99 -5.12
C GLN A 209 -5.17 14.88 -5.24
N LEU A 210 -4.93 14.16 -4.15
CA LEU A 210 -4.03 13.02 -4.14
C LEU A 210 -4.58 11.87 -5.00
N ALA A 211 -5.87 11.58 -4.90
CA ALA A 211 -6.53 10.55 -5.70
C ALA A 211 -6.45 10.84 -7.22
N HIS A 212 -6.59 12.10 -7.63
CA HIS A 212 -6.47 12.52 -9.05
C HIS A 212 -5.07 12.32 -9.64
N GLN A 213 -4.02 12.20 -8.82
CA GLN A 213 -2.66 11.88 -9.29
C GLN A 213 -2.49 10.40 -9.67
N CYS A 214 -3.42 9.52 -9.29
CA CYS A 214 -3.42 8.12 -9.71
C CYS A 214 -3.94 7.94 -11.14
N ASP A 215 -3.64 6.78 -11.76
CA ASP A 215 -4.17 6.43 -13.09
C ASP A 215 -5.68 6.17 -13.05
N ARG A 216 -6.17 5.55 -11.97
CA ARG A 216 -7.61 5.29 -11.74
C ARG A 216 -8.04 5.58 -10.31
N ILE A 217 -9.33 5.90 -10.19
CA ILE A 217 -10.00 6.16 -8.92
C ILE A 217 -11.17 5.19 -8.78
N ILE A 218 -11.17 4.41 -7.68
CA ILE A 218 -12.24 3.49 -7.29
C ILE A 218 -13.00 4.12 -6.12
N HIS A 219 -14.28 4.39 -6.31
CA HIS A 219 -15.12 4.97 -5.27
C HIS A 219 -15.90 3.87 -4.54
N ILE A 220 -15.76 3.82 -3.20
CA ILE A 220 -16.47 2.88 -2.31
C ILE A 220 -17.44 3.68 -1.44
N GLU A 221 -18.72 3.33 -1.53
CA GLU A 221 -19.77 3.91 -0.71
C GLU A 221 -20.64 2.81 -0.08
N GLY A 222 -20.87 2.90 1.24
CA GLY A 222 -21.68 1.93 1.96
C GLY A 222 -21.24 0.48 1.77
N GLY A 223 -19.94 0.24 1.64
CA GLY A 223 -19.37 -1.09 1.43
C GLY A 223 -19.53 -1.65 0.01
N LYS A 224 -19.92 -0.84 -0.97
CA LYS A 224 -20.08 -1.23 -2.38
C LYS A 224 -19.19 -0.40 -3.29
N LEU A 225 -18.80 -0.98 -4.40
CA LEU A 225 -18.15 -0.24 -5.48
C LEU A 225 -19.22 0.58 -6.20
N GLU A 226 -19.08 1.92 -6.15
CA GLU A 226 -20.00 2.83 -6.80
C GLU A 226 -19.56 3.17 -8.22
N THR A 227 -18.33 3.63 -8.38
CA THR A 227 -17.78 4.03 -9.68
C THR A 227 -16.29 3.72 -9.78
N ILE A 228 -15.82 3.53 -11.03
CA ILE A 228 -14.40 3.53 -11.39
C ILE A 228 -14.20 4.63 -12.43
N ARG A 229 -13.26 5.55 -12.19
CA ARG A 229 -12.95 6.68 -13.09
C ARG A 229 -11.46 6.67 -13.43
N GLU A 230 -11.11 7.21 -14.58
CA GLU A 230 -9.72 7.52 -14.91
C GLU A 230 -9.27 8.75 -14.14
N GLY A 231 -8.04 8.74 -13.62
CA GLY A 231 -7.39 9.87 -13.01
C GLY A 231 -6.63 10.72 -14.03
N GLU A 232 -6.02 11.81 -13.57
CA GLU A 232 -5.28 12.73 -14.46
C GLU A 232 -3.98 12.12 -14.99
N ALA A 233 -3.35 11.21 -14.25
CA ALA A 233 -2.12 10.55 -14.69
C ALA A 233 -2.32 9.71 -15.95
N ALA A 234 -3.51 9.14 -16.19
CA ALA A 234 -3.84 8.38 -17.38
C ALA A 234 -3.84 9.21 -18.68
N ASN A 235 -3.92 10.55 -18.56
CA ASN A 235 -4.03 11.47 -19.72
C ASN A 235 -2.66 12.05 -20.16
N VAL A 236 -1.55 11.65 -19.56
CA VAL A 236 -0.18 12.19 -19.81
C VAL A 236 0.72 11.18 -20.54
N GLY A 237 0.16 10.12 -21.11
CA GLY A 237 0.85 9.06 -21.84
C GLY A 237 0.87 9.24 -23.37
#